data_422a6d41f47bc502c19ce34dd371309f
#
_entry.id   422a6d41f47bc502c19ce34dd371309f
#
_cell.length_a   1.000
_cell.length_b   1.000
_cell.length_c   1.000
_cell.angle_alpha   90.00
_cell.angle_beta   90.00
_cell.angle_gamma   90.00
#
_symmetry.space_group_name_H-M   'P 1'
#
loop_
_entity.id
_entity.type
_entity.pdbx_description
1 polymer ?
#
loop_
_entity_poly.entity_id
_entity_poly.type
_entity_poly.pdbx_seq_one_letter_code
_entity_poly.pdbx_strand_id
1 'polypeptide(L)'
;MTFRPDANLDPGQVSDRRGRRVRGGGLAMGGGIGGLILMAAIVLLSGGDLGDIVGGLTGGGPQEGPVGSQAAADCDTGAEANERLDCRIVGTVNSVQAYWTEAFQAAGQEYQQATTVLFTDQTTTACGGATSAVGPFYCPLDQTIYIDLGFYDQLESRFGAEGGPFAEMYVIAHEYGHHVQNLLGFLEGGRDAGSEGGAVRVELQADCFAGVWAGNAVDTGYLEPLTQDQINQALDAASAIGDDRIQEQTQGQVNPETWTHGSAEQRQEWFMTGLEAANADACDTFNADL
;
A
#
# COMPACT_ATOMS: atom_id res chain seq x y z
N MET A 1 0.15 5.21 -21.86
CA MET A 1 0.00 3.78 -21.54
C MET A 1 1.14 3.40 -20.63
N THR A 2 0.88 2.65 -19.59
CA THR A 2 1.88 2.27 -18.57
C THR A 2 2.29 0.82 -18.76
N PHE A 3 1.35 -0.07 -19.04
CA PHE A 3 1.63 -1.48 -19.31
C PHE A 3 1.87 -1.73 -20.80
N ARG A 4 2.76 -2.66 -21.09
CA ARG A 4 2.90 -3.23 -22.42
C ARG A 4 1.58 -3.91 -22.77
N PRO A 5 0.92 -3.54 -23.89
CA PRO A 5 -0.41 -4.06 -24.21
C PRO A 5 -0.48 -5.58 -24.34
N ASP A 6 0.65 -6.19 -24.74
CA ASP A 6 0.82 -7.64 -24.94
C ASP A 6 1.34 -8.39 -23.71
N ALA A 7 1.55 -7.69 -22.59
CA ALA A 7 1.93 -8.35 -21.33
C ALA A 7 0.84 -9.33 -20.91
N ASN A 8 1.24 -10.56 -20.59
CA ASN A 8 0.34 -11.61 -20.12
C ASN A 8 0.23 -11.50 -18.59
N LEU A 9 -0.96 -11.21 -18.09
CA LEU A 9 -1.22 -11.03 -16.67
C LEU A 9 -1.70 -12.34 -16.02
N ASP A 10 -1.32 -12.54 -14.76
CA ASP A 10 -1.81 -13.63 -13.91
C ASP A 10 -2.79 -13.09 -12.86
N PRO A 11 -4.10 -13.15 -13.12
CA PRO A 11 -5.11 -12.71 -12.15
C PRO A 11 -5.16 -13.61 -10.90
N GLY A 12 -4.54 -14.79 -10.93
CA GLY A 12 -4.49 -15.70 -9.79
C GLY A 12 -3.75 -15.15 -8.57
N GLN A 13 -2.92 -14.11 -8.74
CA GLN A 13 -2.23 -13.42 -7.65
C GLN A 13 -3.11 -12.42 -6.88
N VAL A 14 -4.32 -12.15 -7.36
CA VAL A 14 -5.27 -11.21 -6.75
C VAL A 14 -6.59 -11.90 -6.43
N SER A 15 -7.00 -11.87 -5.16
CA SER A 15 -8.27 -12.41 -4.68
C SER A 15 -9.32 -11.32 -4.63
N ASP A 16 -10.28 -11.32 -5.54
CA ASP A 16 -11.37 -10.35 -5.56
C ASP A 16 -12.51 -10.78 -4.62
N ARG A 17 -12.67 -10.03 -3.52
CA ARG A 17 -13.74 -10.24 -2.53
C ARG A 17 -14.79 -9.13 -2.56
N ARG A 18 -14.75 -8.24 -3.53
CA ARG A 18 -15.72 -7.14 -3.69
C ARG A 18 -17.15 -7.69 -3.83
N GLY A 19 -18.11 -6.94 -3.30
CA GLY A 19 -19.52 -7.31 -3.32
C GLY A 19 -19.93 -8.47 -2.40
N ARG A 20 -19.00 -9.04 -1.61
CA ARG A 20 -19.34 -10.02 -0.59
C ARG A 20 -19.84 -9.31 0.65
N ARG A 21 -21.09 -9.56 1.03
CA ARG A 21 -21.60 -9.11 2.32
C ARG A 21 -20.95 -9.97 3.40
N VAL A 22 -20.17 -9.33 4.26
CA VAL A 22 -19.75 -9.93 5.55
C VAL A 22 -21.04 -10.09 6.37
N ARG A 23 -21.58 -11.33 6.43
CA ARG A 23 -22.67 -11.66 7.35
C ARG A 23 -22.10 -11.50 8.75
N GLY A 24 -22.64 -10.55 9.48
CA GLY A 24 -22.19 -10.08 10.78
C GLY A 24 -21.74 -11.22 11.70
N GLY A 25 -20.44 -11.29 11.87
CA GLY A 25 -19.74 -11.99 12.91
C GLY A 25 -18.90 -10.96 13.64
N GLY A 26 -19.06 -10.86 14.94
CA GLY A 26 -18.39 -9.84 15.73
C GLY A 26 -16.89 -9.94 15.70
N LEU A 27 -16.27 -8.79 15.66
CA LEU A 27 -14.83 -8.60 15.54
C LEU A 27 -14.14 -8.81 16.90
N ALA A 28 -13.27 -9.78 17.00
CA ALA A 28 -12.38 -9.93 18.15
C ALA A 28 -11.11 -9.11 17.92
N MET A 29 -10.82 -8.16 18.78
CA MET A 29 -9.58 -7.38 18.77
C MET A 29 -8.38 -8.27 19.11
N GLY A 30 -7.59 -8.60 18.09
CA GLY A 30 -6.22 -9.09 18.24
C GLY A 30 -5.28 -8.02 17.69
N GLY A 31 -4.53 -7.35 18.56
CA GLY A 31 -3.70 -6.21 18.18
C GLY A 31 -2.50 -6.61 17.30
N GLY A 32 -2.52 -6.21 16.04
CA GLY A 32 -1.39 -6.20 15.13
C GLY A 32 -1.12 -4.75 14.71
N ILE A 33 0.14 -4.33 14.72
CA ILE A 33 0.57 -2.95 14.96
C ILE A 33 0.73 -2.11 13.69
N GLY A 34 0.84 -2.73 12.51
CA GLY A 34 0.98 -1.99 11.24
C GLY A 34 -0.31 -1.30 10.77
N GLY A 35 -1.49 -1.93 10.98
CA GLY A 35 -2.78 -1.34 10.62
C GLY A 35 -3.29 -0.27 11.58
N LEU A 36 -2.74 -0.19 12.81
CA LEU A 36 -3.14 0.80 13.80
C LEU A 36 -2.57 2.21 13.53
N ILE A 37 -1.43 2.27 12.82
CA ILE A 37 -0.76 3.54 12.52
C ILE A 37 -1.57 4.32 11.48
N LEU A 38 -1.97 3.67 10.40
CA LEU A 38 -2.82 4.29 9.38
C LEU A 38 -4.23 4.62 9.94
N MET A 39 -4.78 3.77 10.82
CA MET A 39 -6.06 4.02 11.47
C MET A 39 -6.07 5.28 12.34
N ALA A 40 -4.99 5.56 13.07
CA ALA A 40 -4.92 6.74 13.92
C ALA A 40 -4.96 8.06 13.12
N ALA A 41 -4.29 8.11 11.97
CA ALA A 41 -4.30 9.28 11.10
C ALA A 41 -5.68 9.50 10.47
N ILE A 42 -6.35 8.44 10.01
CA ILE A 42 -7.66 8.54 9.34
C ILE A 42 -8.79 8.87 10.33
N VAL A 43 -8.75 8.35 11.56
CA VAL A 43 -9.74 8.68 12.61
C VAL A 43 -9.64 10.14 13.01
N LEU A 44 -8.44 10.69 13.13
CA LEU A 44 -8.24 12.12 13.40
C LEU A 44 -8.76 12.98 12.24
N LEU A 45 -8.69 12.47 10.99
CA LEU A 45 -9.17 13.15 9.79
C LEU A 45 -10.69 13.14 9.60
N SER A 46 -11.39 12.10 10.09
CA SER A 46 -12.84 11.97 9.90
C SER A 46 -13.67 12.74 10.93
N GLY A 47 -13.05 13.34 11.94
CA GLY A 47 -13.76 13.96 13.06
C GLY A 47 -14.60 12.96 13.88
N GLY A 48 -14.32 11.66 13.70
CA GLY A 48 -14.99 10.57 14.40
C GLY A 48 -14.43 10.39 15.81
N ASP A 49 -15.29 10.11 16.77
CA ASP A 49 -14.91 9.75 18.13
C ASP A 49 -14.39 8.29 18.11
N LEU A 50 -13.23 8.05 18.73
CA LEU A 50 -12.67 6.70 18.94
C LEU A 50 -13.68 5.74 19.61
N GLY A 51 -14.68 6.27 20.29
CA GLY A 51 -15.74 5.52 20.93
C GLY A 51 -16.69 4.80 19.97
N ASP A 52 -16.96 5.36 18.80
CA ASP A 52 -17.88 4.77 17.81
C ASP A 52 -17.27 3.57 17.07
N ILE A 53 -15.94 3.52 16.95
CA ILE A 53 -15.22 2.39 16.34
C ILE A 53 -15.16 1.19 17.29
N VAL A 54 -15.01 1.43 18.59
CA VAL A 54 -14.95 0.35 19.60
C VAL A 54 -16.31 -0.31 19.80
N GLY A 55 -17.40 0.41 19.60
CA GLY A 55 -18.78 -0.11 19.76
C GLY A 55 -19.23 -1.11 18.69
N GLY A 56 -18.59 -1.11 17.50
CA GLY A 56 -18.90 -2.01 16.39
C GLY A 56 -18.16 -3.36 16.41
N LEU A 57 -17.24 -3.58 17.34
CA LEU A 57 -16.21 -4.61 17.28
C LEU A 57 -16.49 -5.90 18.10
N THR A 58 -17.69 -6.15 18.60
CA THR A 58 -17.93 -7.35 19.43
C THR A 58 -18.89 -8.36 18.80
N GLY A 59 -18.38 -9.48 18.32
CA GLY A 59 -19.06 -10.77 18.14
C GLY A 59 -18.92 -11.51 16.79
N GLY A 60 -18.29 -12.69 16.80
CA GLY A 60 -18.47 -13.80 15.86
C GLY A 60 -17.28 -14.20 14.96
N GLY A 61 -16.90 -15.46 15.00
CA GLY A 61 -15.77 -16.04 14.26
C GLY A 61 -16.07 -16.39 12.78
N PRO A 62 -15.04 -16.65 11.96
CA PRO A 62 -15.17 -16.75 10.51
C PRO A 62 -15.67 -18.12 10.06
N GLN A 63 -16.60 -18.12 9.09
CA GLN A 63 -16.90 -19.26 8.23
C GLN A 63 -16.58 -18.86 6.79
N GLU A 64 -15.58 -19.49 6.21
CA GLU A 64 -15.26 -19.39 4.80
C GLU A 64 -16.37 -20.02 3.94
N GLY A 65 -16.99 -19.19 3.12
CA GLY A 65 -17.85 -19.63 2.03
C GLY A 65 -17.10 -19.63 0.70
N PRO A 66 -17.55 -20.37 -0.32
CA PRO A 66 -16.79 -20.56 -1.56
C PRO A 66 -16.51 -19.25 -2.30
N VAL A 67 -15.28 -19.15 -2.77
CA VAL A 67 -14.67 -18.02 -3.45
C VAL A 67 -15.37 -17.81 -4.82
N GLY A 68 -16.09 -16.73 -4.96
CA GLY A 68 -16.61 -16.24 -6.25
C GLY A 68 -15.98 -14.89 -6.56
N SER A 69 -14.88 -14.91 -7.26
CA SER A 69 -14.21 -13.72 -7.79
C SER A 69 -14.47 -13.64 -9.29
N GLN A 70 -15.11 -12.60 -9.78
CA GLN A 70 -15.40 -12.51 -11.23
C GLN A 70 -14.86 -11.26 -11.93
N ALA A 71 -14.53 -10.17 -11.23
CA ALA A 71 -14.11 -8.95 -11.90
C ALA A 71 -12.59 -8.90 -12.20
N ALA A 72 -11.74 -9.35 -11.27
CA ALA A 72 -10.29 -9.43 -11.52
C ALA A 72 -9.91 -10.67 -12.35
N ALA A 73 -10.78 -11.68 -12.44
CA ALA A 73 -10.54 -12.92 -13.20
C ALA A 73 -10.47 -12.71 -14.73
N ASP A 74 -10.97 -11.58 -15.23
CA ASP A 74 -10.99 -11.24 -16.65
C ASP A 74 -9.86 -10.22 -17.00
N CYS A 75 -8.76 -10.21 -16.26
CA CYS A 75 -7.62 -9.30 -16.44
C CYS A 75 -6.41 -10.08 -16.99
N ASP A 76 -6.45 -10.43 -18.26
CA ASP A 76 -5.45 -11.30 -18.88
C ASP A 76 -4.31 -10.54 -19.58
N THR A 77 -4.51 -9.24 -19.88
CA THR A 77 -3.59 -8.48 -20.73
C THR A 77 -3.21 -7.11 -20.15
N GLY A 78 -2.01 -6.64 -20.51
CA GLY A 78 -1.61 -5.26 -20.18
C GLY A 78 -2.46 -4.19 -20.85
N ALA A 79 -3.13 -4.50 -21.98
CA ALA A 79 -4.10 -3.60 -22.60
C ALA A 79 -5.27 -3.32 -21.63
N GLU A 80 -5.81 -4.34 -20.99
CA GLU A 80 -6.87 -4.21 -19.97
C GLU A 80 -6.38 -3.46 -18.73
N ALA A 81 -5.13 -3.68 -18.32
CA ALA A 81 -4.52 -2.92 -17.22
C ALA A 81 -4.37 -1.42 -17.51
N ASN A 82 -4.21 -1.04 -18.79
CA ASN A 82 -4.18 0.37 -19.19
C ASN A 82 -5.57 1.04 -19.13
N GLU A 83 -6.65 0.27 -19.21
CA GLU A 83 -8.03 0.76 -19.29
C GLU A 83 -8.78 0.69 -17.96
N ARG A 84 -8.54 -0.38 -17.18
CA ARG A 84 -9.31 -0.71 -15.97
C ARG A 84 -8.44 -0.71 -14.73
N LEU A 85 -8.92 -0.06 -13.66
CA LEU A 85 -8.23 0.01 -12.37
C LEU A 85 -7.98 -1.39 -11.76
N ASP A 86 -8.97 -2.28 -11.73
CA ASP A 86 -8.80 -3.61 -11.16
C ASP A 86 -7.77 -4.45 -11.93
N CYS A 87 -7.74 -4.36 -13.26
CA CYS A 87 -6.71 -5.01 -14.07
C CYS A 87 -5.33 -4.33 -13.90
N ARG A 88 -5.30 -3.01 -13.69
CA ARG A 88 -4.06 -2.29 -13.37
C ARG A 88 -3.47 -2.78 -12.05
N ILE A 89 -4.30 -3.07 -11.05
CA ILE A 89 -3.84 -3.70 -9.81
C ILE A 89 -3.24 -5.07 -10.08
N VAL A 90 -3.91 -5.93 -10.86
CA VAL A 90 -3.38 -7.24 -11.24
C VAL A 90 -2.02 -7.10 -11.91
N GLY A 91 -1.89 -6.24 -12.91
CA GLY A 91 -0.62 -6.01 -13.62
C GLY A 91 0.48 -5.48 -12.70
N THR A 92 0.14 -4.56 -11.79
CA THR A 92 1.10 -4.02 -10.81
C THR A 92 1.57 -5.10 -9.85
N VAL A 93 0.66 -5.90 -9.30
CA VAL A 93 0.98 -7.03 -8.42
C VAL A 93 1.93 -8.01 -9.13
N ASN A 94 1.63 -8.38 -10.37
CA ASN A 94 2.50 -9.29 -11.15
C ASN A 94 3.91 -8.70 -11.32
N SER A 95 4.01 -7.42 -11.69
CA SER A 95 5.30 -6.74 -11.87
C SER A 95 6.09 -6.63 -10.57
N VAL A 96 5.46 -6.20 -9.47
CA VAL A 96 6.11 -6.05 -8.17
C VAL A 96 6.61 -7.40 -7.65
N GLN A 97 5.79 -8.44 -7.72
CA GLN A 97 6.19 -9.78 -7.27
C GLN A 97 7.27 -10.40 -8.15
N ALA A 98 7.23 -10.16 -9.47
CA ALA A 98 8.29 -10.61 -10.38
C ALA A 98 9.63 -9.95 -9.99
N TYR A 99 9.65 -8.64 -9.82
CA TYR A 99 10.85 -7.91 -9.41
C TYR A 99 11.42 -8.45 -8.07
N TRP A 100 10.60 -8.50 -7.02
CA TRP A 100 11.11 -8.93 -5.72
C TRP A 100 11.52 -10.40 -5.69
N THR A 101 10.89 -11.25 -6.49
CA THR A 101 11.33 -12.65 -6.65
C THR A 101 12.76 -12.71 -7.21
N GLU A 102 13.06 -11.94 -8.24
CA GLU A 102 14.40 -11.88 -8.83
C GLU A 102 15.42 -11.24 -7.89
N ALA A 103 15.05 -10.14 -7.22
CA ALA A 103 15.93 -9.43 -6.28
C ALA A 103 16.34 -10.32 -5.09
N PHE A 104 15.38 -11.02 -4.47
CA PHE A 104 15.68 -11.96 -3.37
C PHE A 104 16.54 -13.14 -3.85
N GLN A 105 16.22 -13.69 -5.01
CA GLN A 105 17.03 -14.78 -5.60
C GLN A 105 18.46 -14.31 -5.87
N ALA A 106 18.66 -13.11 -6.40
CA ALA A 106 19.98 -12.53 -6.62
C ALA A 106 20.77 -12.33 -5.31
N ALA A 107 20.05 -12.03 -4.20
CA ALA A 107 20.62 -11.96 -2.86
C ALA A 107 20.81 -13.35 -2.19
N GLY A 108 20.49 -14.45 -2.87
CA GLY A 108 20.58 -15.80 -2.32
C GLY A 108 19.50 -16.11 -1.25
N GLN A 109 18.39 -15.40 -1.27
CA GLN A 109 17.25 -15.53 -0.37
C GLN A 109 16.01 -16.01 -1.13
N GLU A 110 15.03 -16.54 -0.40
CA GLU A 110 13.74 -16.95 -0.97
C GLU A 110 12.70 -15.84 -0.74
N TYR A 111 12.04 -15.40 -1.81
CA TYR A 111 10.91 -14.49 -1.73
C TYR A 111 9.63 -15.28 -1.51
N GLN A 112 8.95 -15.01 -0.41
CA GLN A 112 7.61 -15.52 -0.17
C GLN A 112 6.61 -14.53 -0.73
N GLN A 113 5.84 -14.93 -1.75
CA GLN A 113 4.85 -14.05 -2.37
C GLN A 113 3.73 -13.68 -1.39
N ALA A 114 3.35 -12.39 -1.40
CA ALA A 114 2.17 -11.92 -0.68
C ALA A 114 0.89 -12.22 -1.47
N THR A 115 -0.22 -12.37 -0.75
CA THR A 115 -1.55 -12.34 -1.36
C THR A 115 -2.05 -10.91 -1.47
N THR A 116 -2.75 -10.56 -2.56
CA THR A 116 -3.50 -9.29 -2.65
C THR A 116 -4.99 -9.56 -2.63
N VAL A 117 -5.73 -8.83 -1.80
CA VAL A 117 -7.18 -8.95 -1.64
C VAL A 117 -7.86 -7.64 -2.00
N LEU A 118 -8.75 -7.65 -2.99
CA LEU A 118 -9.66 -6.54 -3.26
C LEU A 118 -10.93 -6.71 -2.42
N PHE A 119 -11.34 -5.65 -1.73
CA PHE A 119 -12.57 -5.66 -0.93
C PHE A 119 -13.39 -4.40 -1.17
N THR A 120 -14.57 -4.30 -0.57
CA THR A 120 -15.44 -3.11 -0.57
C THR A 120 -15.99 -2.90 0.83
N ASP A 121 -15.95 -1.68 1.31
CA ASP A 121 -16.47 -1.19 2.60
C ASP A 121 -15.74 -1.78 3.82
N GLN A 122 -15.69 -3.10 3.96
CA GLN A 122 -15.09 -3.76 5.13
C GLN A 122 -14.54 -5.14 4.79
N THR A 123 -13.49 -5.53 5.51
CA THR A 123 -12.88 -6.86 5.41
C THR A 123 -12.44 -7.37 6.78
N THR A 124 -12.18 -8.68 6.87
CA THR A 124 -11.59 -9.32 8.05
C THR A 124 -10.24 -9.90 7.68
N THR A 125 -9.23 -9.63 8.49
CA THR A 125 -7.84 -10.05 8.31
C THR A 125 -7.31 -10.73 9.56
N ALA A 126 -6.15 -11.34 9.51
CA ALA A 126 -5.49 -11.84 10.72
C ALA A 126 -5.04 -10.71 11.67
N CYS A 127 -4.89 -9.48 11.15
CA CYS A 127 -4.57 -8.29 11.94
C CYS A 127 -5.80 -7.63 12.59
N GLY A 128 -7.00 -8.12 12.29
CA GLY A 128 -8.27 -7.59 12.78
C GLY A 128 -9.23 -7.21 11.65
N GLY A 129 -10.36 -6.59 12.02
CA GLY A 129 -11.28 -6.02 11.04
C GLY A 129 -10.76 -4.69 10.50
N ALA A 130 -11.02 -4.43 9.23
CA ALA A 130 -10.68 -3.17 8.58
C ALA A 130 -11.86 -2.66 7.74
N THR A 131 -11.94 -1.34 7.59
CA THR A 131 -12.92 -0.68 6.72
C THR A 131 -12.21 0.14 5.66
N SER A 132 -12.92 0.56 4.62
CA SER A 132 -12.38 1.44 3.55
C SER A 132 -11.73 2.73 4.08
N ALA A 133 -12.09 3.15 5.30
CA ALA A 133 -11.49 4.34 5.93
C ALA A 133 -10.00 4.15 6.30
N VAL A 134 -9.52 2.91 6.36
CA VAL A 134 -8.11 2.60 6.67
C VAL A 134 -7.19 2.87 5.45
N GLY A 135 -7.74 2.89 4.24
CA GLY A 135 -6.98 2.86 3.00
C GLY A 135 -6.43 1.47 2.67
N PRO A 136 -5.59 1.34 1.65
CA PRO A 136 -4.78 0.15 1.42
C PRO A 136 -3.86 -0.14 2.60
N PHE A 137 -3.59 -1.41 2.89
CA PHE A 137 -2.68 -1.79 3.97
C PHE A 137 -2.14 -3.20 3.83
N TYR A 138 -0.96 -3.42 4.37
CA TYR A 138 -0.36 -4.74 4.53
C TYR A 138 -0.62 -5.31 5.92
N CYS A 139 -1.04 -6.57 6.01
CA CYS A 139 -1.16 -7.31 7.28
C CYS A 139 -0.02 -8.33 7.40
N PRO A 140 0.95 -8.13 8.34
CA PRO A 140 2.09 -9.05 8.47
C PRO A 140 1.72 -10.43 9.02
N LEU A 141 0.58 -10.57 9.72
CA LEU A 141 0.17 -11.85 10.32
C LEU A 141 -0.36 -12.86 9.28
N ASP A 142 -0.93 -12.39 8.17
CA ASP A 142 -1.37 -13.24 7.07
C ASP A 142 -0.65 -12.95 5.75
N GLN A 143 0.33 -12.03 5.78
CA GLN A 143 1.16 -11.63 4.64
C GLN A 143 0.32 -11.22 3.43
N THR A 144 -0.72 -10.43 3.68
CA THR A 144 -1.72 -10.06 2.68
C THR A 144 -1.82 -8.53 2.58
N ILE A 145 -1.84 -8.04 1.34
CA ILE A 145 -2.17 -6.65 1.02
C ILE A 145 -3.69 -6.56 0.80
N TYR A 146 -4.33 -5.60 1.45
CA TYR A 146 -5.77 -5.36 1.36
C TYR A 146 -6.03 -4.01 0.69
N ILE A 147 -6.85 -3.99 -0.36
CA ILE A 147 -7.11 -2.79 -1.16
C ILE A 147 -8.63 -2.62 -1.35
N ASP A 148 -9.17 -1.48 -0.93
CA ASP A 148 -10.47 -1.01 -1.38
C ASP A 148 -10.26 -0.02 -2.53
N LEU A 149 -10.85 -0.30 -3.70
CA LEU A 149 -10.68 0.55 -4.88
C LEU A 149 -11.24 1.96 -4.69
N GLY A 150 -12.20 2.16 -3.78
CA GLY A 150 -12.72 3.48 -3.44
C GLY A 150 -11.69 4.39 -2.77
N PHE A 151 -10.54 3.85 -2.33
CA PHE A 151 -9.45 4.66 -1.79
C PHE A 151 -8.87 5.61 -2.83
N TYR A 152 -8.77 5.21 -4.08
CA TYR A 152 -8.19 6.04 -5.14
C TYR A 152 -9.04 7.29 -5.42
N ASP A 153 -10.37 7.16 -5.36
CA ASP A 153 -11.28 8.31 -5.40
C ASP A 153 -11.07 9.25 -4.18
N GLN A 154 -10.74 8.67 -3.01
CA GLN A 154 -10.45 9.46 -1.80
C GLN A 154 -9.08 10.14 -1.89
N LEU A 155 -8.08 9.48 -2.47
CA LEU A 155 -6.75 10.05 -2.69
C LEU A 155 -6.84 11.37 -3.49
N GLU A 156 -7.69 11.40 -4.51
CA GLU A 156 -7.96 12.61 -5.30
C GLU A 156 -8.87 13.59 -4.55
N SER A 157 -10.07 13.17 -4.15
CA SER A 157 -11.12 14.07 -3.67
C SER A 157 -10.88 14.59 -2.26
N ARG A 158 -10.19 13.83 -1.40
CA ARG A 158 -9.99 14.16 0.01
C ARG A 158 -8.58 14.59 0.32
N PHE A 159 -7.57 13.91 -0.23
CA PHE A 159 -6.16 14.22 0.01
C PHE A 159 -5.58 15.16 -1.03
N GLY A 160 -6.31 15.43 -2.13
CA GLY A 160 -5.96 16.42 -3.13
C GLY A 160 -4.85 16.00 -4.09
N ALA A 161 -4.58 14.70 -4.21
CA ALA A 161 -3.69 14.19 -5.23
C ALA A 161 -4.28 14.42 -6.63
N GLU A 162 -3.42 14.59 -7.63
CA GLU A 162 -3.84 14.67 -9.03
C GLU A 162 -4.32 13.31 -9.57
N GLY A 163 -3.95 12.22 -8.89
CA GLY A 163 -4.29 10.85 -9.27
C GLY A 163 -3.52 10.35 -10.48
N GLY A 164 -4.10 9.36 -11.14
CA GLY A 164 -3.55 8.79 -12.37
C GLY A 164 -2.99 7.39 -12.21
N PRO A 165 -2.76 6.69 -13.35
CA PRO A 165 -2.41 5.27 -13.33
C PRO A 165 -1.17 4.93 -12.52
N PHE A 166 -0.15 5.80 -12.52
CA PHE A 166 1.08 5.50 -11.79
C PHE A 166 1.00 5.88 -10.31
N ALA A 167 0.13 6.83 -9.91
CA ALA A 167 -0.22 7.08 -8.53
C ALA A 167 -0.85 5.82 -7.87
N GLU A 168 -1.77 5.17 -8.60
CA GLU A 168 -2.40 3.93 -8.15
C GLU A 168 -1.39 2.79 -7.99
N MET A 169 -0.45 2.66 -8.93
CA MET A 169 0.61 1.66 -8.91
C MET A 169 1.61 1.89 -7.77
N TYR A 170 1.96 3.16 -7.50
CA TYR A 170 2.83 3.53 -6.38
C TYR A 170 2.26 3.06 -5.04
N VAL A 171 0.96 3.28 -4.78
CA VAL A 171 0.32 2.84 -3.54
C VAL A 171 0.47 1.32 -3.35
N ILE A 172 0.24 0.54 -4.41
CA ILE A 172 0.39 -0.91 -4.36
C ILE A 172 1.85 -1.29 -4.07
N ALA A 173 2.80 -0.67 -4.76
CA ALA A 173 4.22 -0.95 -4.58
C ALA A 173 4.70 -0.59 -3.17
N HIS A 174 4.15 0.47 -2.55
CA HIS A 174 4.39 0.85 -1.17
C HIS A 174 3.93 -0.25 -0.19
N GLU A 175 2.72 -0.78 -0.37
CA GLU A 175 2.21 -1.88 0.47
C GLU A 175 3.06 -3.16 0.31
N TYR A 176 3.55 -3.42 -0.89
CA TYR A 176 4.54 -4.48 -1.12
C TYR A 176 5.90 -4.16 -0.48
N GLY A 177 6.26 -2.88 -0.33
CA GLY A 177 7.40 -2.43 0.46
C GLY A 177 7.31 -2.92 1.91
N HIS A 178 6.13 -2.79 2.54
CA HIS A 178 5.88 -3.35 3.88
C HIS A 178 6.00 -4.88 3.92
N HIS A 179 5.58 -5.57 2.87
CA HIS A 179 5.79 -7.01 2.78
C HIS A 179 7.28 -7.37 2.75
N VAL A 180 8.07 -6.67 1.94
CA VAL A 180 9.53 -6.84 1.88
C VAL A 180 10.18 -6.55 3.24
N GLN A 181 9.77 -5.48 3.91
CA GLN A 181 10.20 -5.16 5.28
C GLN A 181 9.90 -6.29 6.26
N ASN A 182 8.71 -6.89 6.16
CA ASN A 182 8.35 -8.04 7.00
C ASN A 182 9.27 -9.23 6.77
N LEU A 183 9.57 -9.56 5.51
CA LEU A 183 10.47 -10.66 5.15
C LEU A 183 11.91 -10.40 5.63
N LEU A 184 12.36 -9.15 5.61
CA LEU A 184 13.70 -8.72 6.04
C LEU A 184 13.79 -8.40 7.54
N GLY A 185 12.67 -8.42 8.28
CA GLY A 185 12.63 -8.16 9.73
C GLY A 185 12.64 -6.69 10.13
N PHE A 186 12.47 -5.75 9.21
CA PHE A 186 12.47 -4.31 9.49
C PHE A 186 11.20 -3.80 10.18
N LEU A 187 10.05 -4.48 10.04
CA LEU A 187 8.79 -4.04 10.68
C LEU A 187 8.83 -4.04 12.22
N GLU A 188 9.78 -4.73 12.82
CA GLU A 188 9.95 -4.73 14.28
C GLU A 188 10.74 -3.51 14.79
N GLY A 189 11.40 -2.79 13.88
CA GLY A 189 12.45 -1.81 14.19
C GLY A 189 11.99 -0.45 14.68
N GLY A 190 10.71 -0.13 14.67
CA GLY A 190 10.32 1.20 15.10
C GLY A 190 8.81 1.45 15.17
N ARG A 191 8.38 1.99 16.31
CA ARG A 191 6.95 2.29 16.58
C ARG A 191 6.76 3.66 17.22
N ASP A 192 7.83 4.35 17.51
CA ASP A 192 7.82 5.69 18.04
C ASP A 192 7.46 6.70 16.95
N ALA A 193 6.56 7.60 17.30
CA ALA A 193 6.18 8.72 16.45
C ALA A 193 7.25 9.82 16.49
N GLY A 194 7.18 10.72 15.52
CA GLY A 194 8.08 11.85 15.37
C GLY A 194 8.73 11.88 13.99
N SER A 195 9.15 13.07 13.55
CA SER A 195 9.73 13.27 12.19
C SER A 195 10.93 12.38 11.87
N GLU A 196 11.63 11.90 12.90
CA GLU A 196 12.75 10.95 12.81
C GLU A 196 12.45 9.63 13.55
N GLY A 197 11.19 9.41 13.94
CA GLY A 197 10.74 8.23 14.68
C GLY A 197 10.79 6.96 13.85
N GLY A 198 10.84 5.82 14.54
CA GLY A 198 10.90 4.51 13.87
C GLY A 198 9.72 4.24 12.96
N ALA A 199 8.51 4.74 13.30
CA ALA A 199 7.33 4.62 12.43
C ALA A 199 7.57 5.34 11.09
N VAL A 200 8.07 6.58 11.11
CA VAL A 200 8.40 7.34 9.91
C VAL A 200 9.48 6.62 9.09
N ARG A 201 10.52 6.07 9.73
CA ARG A 201 11.58 5.33 9.03
C ARG A 201 11.06 4.08 8.30
N VAL A 202 10.10 3.37 8.88
CA VAL A 202 9.42 2.23 8.24
C VAL A 202 8.67 2.70 6.99
N GLU A 203 7.90 3.77 7.08
CA GLU A 203 7.12 4.30 5.96
C GLU A 203 8.01 4.81 4.81
N LEU A 204 9.04 5.58 5.15
CA LEU A 204 9.99 6.09 4.15
C LEU A 204 10.78 4.96 3.46
N GLN A 205 11.07 3.88 4.18
CA GLN A 205 11.69 2.71 3.57
C GLN A 205 10.73 2.00 2.60
N ALA A 206 9.42 1.95 2.93
CA ALA A 206 8.42 1.40 2.01
C ALA A 206 8.29 2.26 0.75
N ASP A 207 8.34 3.60 0.88
CA ASP A 207 8.40 4.52 -0.27
C ASP A 207 9.66 4.28 -1.12
N CYS A 208 10.81 4.10 -0.48
CA CYS A 208 12.06 3.79 -1.17
C CYS A 208 11.96 2.45 -1.93
N PHE A 209 11.43 1.41 -1.32
CA PHE A 209 11.23 0.12 -1.98
C PHE A 209 10.24 0.21 -3.16
N ALA A 210 9.20 1.05 -3.07
CA ALA A 210 8.34 1.36 -4.20
C ALA A 210 9.11 2.05 -5.33
N GLY A 211 10.02 2.97 -5.00
CA GLY A 211 10.94 3.60 -5.93
C GLY A 211 11.88 2.60 -6.59
N VAL A 212 12.48 1.70 -5.81
CA VAL A 212 13.37 0.63 -6.31
C VAL A 212 12.64 -0.26 -7.33
N TRP A 213 11.40 -0.68 -7.01
CA TRP A 213 10.59 -1.41 -7.99
C TRP A 213 10.35 -0.57 -9.24
N ALA A 214 9.97 0.69 -9.11
CA ALA A 214 9.69 1.57 -10.24
C ALA A 214 10.92 1.73 -11.18
N GLY A 215 12.13 1.83 -10.61
CA GLY A 215 13.39 1.89 -11.35
C GLY A 215 13.70 0.62 -12.15
N ASN A 216 13.17 -0.53 -11.73
CA ASN A 216 13.36 -1.83 -12.38
C ASN A 216 12.10 -2.36 -13.09
N ALA A 217 11.00 -1.60 -13.07
CA ALA A 217 9.69 -2.08 -13.50
C ALA A 217 9.66 -2.53 -14.98
N VAL A 218 10.45 -1.90 -15.83
CA VAL A 218 10.57 -2.27 -17.26
C VAL A 218 11.15 -3.67 -17.42
N ASP A 219 12.13 -4.01 -16.61
CA ASP A 219 12.86 -5.29 -16.71
C ASP A 219 11.98 -6.47 -16.29
N THR A 220 10.90 -6.21 -15.56
CA THR A 220 9.89 -7.24 -15.22
C THR A 220 9.10 -7.72 -16.44
N GLY A 221 9.16 -7.00 -17.56
CA GLY A 221 8.46 -7.34 -18.80
C GLY A 221 7.00 -6.89 -18.87
N TYR A 222 6.46 -6.31 -17.80
CA TYR A 222 5.05 -5.86 -17.75
C TYR A 222 4.86 -4.42 -18.19
N LEU A 223 5.84 -3.54 -17.92
CA LEU A 223 5.70 -2.09 -18.11
C LEU A 223 6.51 -1.58 -19.29
N GLU A 224 6.03 -0.49 -19.86
CA GLU A 224 6.80 0.39 -20.74
C GLU A 224 7.70 1.32 -19.91
N PRO A 225 8.75 1.93 -20.51
CA PRO A 225 9.56 2.94 -19.82
C PRO A 225 8.70 4.05 -19.21
N LEU A 226 8.96 4.37 -17.95
CA LEU A 226 8.23 5.40 -17.24
C LEU A 226 8.51 6.79 -17.81
N THR A 227 7.46 7.56 -18.01
CA THR A 227 7.56 8.97 -18.38
C THR A 227 7.73 9.84 -17.14
N GLN A 228 8.25 11.07 -17.32
CA GLN A 228 8.34 12.03 -16.21
C GLN A 228 6.96 12.33 -15.58
N ASP A 229 5.90 12.40 -16.39
CA ASP A 229 4.54 12.63 -15.88
C ASP A 229 4.07 11.49 -14.95
N GLN A 230 4.43 10.25 -15.27
CA GLN A 230 4.12 9.11 -14.41
C GLN A 230 4.91 9.16 -13.10
N ILE A 231 6.20 9.50 -13.14
CA ILE A 231 6.99 9.71 -11.93
C ILE A 231 6.36 10.83 -11.09
N ASN A 232 5.92 11.93 -11.70
CA ASN A 232 5.25 13.01 -11.01
C ASN A 232 3.93 12.56 -10.35
N GLN A 233 3.17 11.65 -10.95
CA GLN A 233 1.96 11.06 -10.34
C GLN A 233 2.29 10.31 -9.04
N ALA A 234 3.38 9.53 -9.00
CA ALA A 234 3.80 8.87 -7.77
C ALA A 234 4.25 9.87 -6.69
N LEU A 235 5.05 10.87 -7.09
CA LEU A 235 5.52 11.91 -6.18
C LEU A 235 4.36 12.74 -5.59
N ASP A 236 3.36 13.05 -6.41
CA ASP A 236 2.17 13.76 -5.97
C ASP A 236 1.34 12.92 -4.99
N ALA A 237 1.12 11.63 -5.29
CA ALA A 237 0.43 10.71 -4.39
C ALA A 237 1.17 10.57 -3.04
N ALA A 238 2.50 10.40 -3.06
CA ALA A 238 3.34 10.35 -1.86
C ALA A 238 3.22 11.63 -1.02
N SER A 239 3.26 12.79 -1.69
CA SER A 239 3.10 14.10 -1.08
C SER A 239 1.72 14.29 -0.45
N ALA A 240 0.65 13.88 -1.13
CA ALA A 240 -0.73 14.08 -0.69
C ALA A 240 -1.04 13.40 0.65
N ILE A 241 -0.36 12.29 0.96
CA ILE A 241 -0.52 11.53 2.20
C ILE A 241 0.63 11.74 3.20
N GLY A 242 1.41 12.81 3.05
CA GLY A 242 2.38 13.25 4.07
C GLY A 242 1.69 13.80 5.31
N ASP A 243 2.23 13.51 6.50
CA ASP A 243 1.65 13.91 7.79
C ASP A 243 1.53 15.45 7.91
N ASP A 244 2.47 16.19 7.36
CA ASP A 244 2.45 17.67 7.33
C ASP A 244 1.26 18.20 6.54
N ARG A 245 0.99 17.64 5.34
CA ARG A 245 -0.15 17.99 4.49
C ARG A 245 -1.48 17.65 5.14
N ILE A 246 -1.57 16.44 5.68
CA ILE A 246 -2.76 15.95 6.38
C ILE A 246 -3.07 16.81 7.59
N GLN A 247 -2.08 17.13 8.42
CA GLN A 247 -2.26 17.94 9.62
C GLN A 247 -2.61 19.39 9.30
N GLU A 248 -1.99 19.99 8.29
CA GLU A 248 -2.32 21.33 7.84
C GLU A 248 -3.78 21.44 7.39
N GLN A 249 -4.24 20.49 6.57
CA GLN A 249 -5.62 20.46 6.07
C GLN A 249 -6.67 20.24 7.16
N THR A 250 -6.35 19.45 8.18
CA THR A 250 -7.34 19.00 9.16
C THR A 250 -7.30 19.76 10.48
N GLN A 251 -6.11 20.22 10.87
CA GLN A 251 -5.87 20.85 12.18
C GLN A 251 -5.41 22.31 12.04
N GLY A 252 -5.03 22.75 10.83
CA GLY A 252 -4.50 24.09 10.55
C GLY A 252 -3.14 24.35 11.19
N GLN A 253 -2.46 23.32 11.70
CA GLN A 253 -1.12 23.39 12.28
C GLN A 253 -0.39 22.06 12.11
N VAL A 254 0.93 22.11 11.93
CA VAL A 254 1.80 20.94 11.78
C VAL A 254 2.52 20.67 13.09
N ASN A 255 2.51 19.41 13.54
CA ASN A 255 3.24 18.95 14.72
C ASN A 255 4.11 17.71 14.39
N PRO A 256 5.40 17.90 14.06
CA PRO A 256 6.29 16.82 13.65
C PRO A 256 6.48 15.71 14.71
N GLU A 257 6.30 16.02 15.99
CA GLU A 257 6.44 15.04 17.08
C GLU A 257 5.37 13.92 17.06
N THR A 258 4.32 14.12 16.30
CA THR A 258 3.21 13.14 16.18
C THR A 258 3.19 12.42 14.83
N TRP A 259 4.15 12.64 13.97
CA TRP A 259 4.20 12.02 12.66
C TRP A 259 4.43 10.50 12.76
N THR A 260 3.81 9.81 11.86
CA THR A 260 3.90 8.35 11.73
C THR A 260 4.22 7.90 10.30
N HIS A 261 4.03 8.78 9.30
CA HIS A 261 4.29 8.50 7.88
C HIS A 261 5.41 9.37 7.30
N GLY A 262 5.79 10.46 7.97
CA GLY A 262 6.74 11.43 7.48
C GLY A 262 6.10 12.58 6.70
N SER A 263 6.91 13.60 6.40
CA SER A 263 6.49 14.74 5.59
C SER A 263 6.33 14.37 4.11
N ALA A 264 5.59 15.20 3.39
CA ALA A 264 5.48 15.13 1.93
C ALA A 264 6.87 15.12 1.26
N GLU A 265 7.79 15.97 1.74
CA GLU A 265 9.16 16.08 1.22
C GLU A 265 9.95 14.80 1.46
N GLN A 266 9.96 14.27 2.69
CA GLN A 266 10.66 13.02 3.03
C GLN A 266 10.16 11.84 2.18
N ARG A 267 8.84 11.70 2.02
CA ARG A 267 8.24 10.61 1.22
C ARG A 267 8.66 10.68 -0.24
N GLN A 268 8.63 11.88 -0.84
CA GLN A 268 9.08 12.09 -2.22
C GLN A 268 10.57 11.81 -2.38
N GLU A 269 11.41 12.29 -1.44
CA GLU A 269 12.85 12.08 -1.47
C GLU A 269 13.22 10.60 -1.42
N TRP A 270 12.60 9.83 -0.51
CA TRP A 270 12.90 8.41 -0.40
C TRP A 270 12.37 7.59 -1.57
N PHE A 271 11.21 7.93 -2.13
CA PHE A 271 10.77 7.32 -3.38
C PHE A 271 11.78 7.59 -4.52
N MET A 272 12.23 8.82 -4.66
CA MET A 272 13.24 9.17 -5.69
C MET A 272 14.59 8.50 -5.44
N THR A 273 15.03 8.40 -4.19
CA THR A 273 16.24 7.66 -3.81
C THR A 273 16.17 6.22 -4.32
N GLY A 274 15.06 5.54 -4.09
CA GLY A 274 14.84 4.18 -4.58
C GLY A 274 14.80 4.10 -6.10
N LEU A 275 14.07 5.00 -6.75
CA LEU A 275 13.92 5.06 -8.21
C LEU A 275 15.27 5.25 -8.92
N GLU A 276 16.08 6.18 -8.45
CA GLU A 276 17.37 6.52 -9.07
C GLU A 276 18.44 5.46 -8.81
N ALA A 277 18.45 4.89 -7.59
CA ALA A 277 19.38 3.84 -7.23
C ALA A 277 19.03 2.49 -7.87
N ALA A 278 17.74 2.22 -8.08
CA ALA A 278 17.21 0.93 -8.54
C ALA A 278 17.78 -0.28 -7.75
N ASN A 279 18.13 -0.06 -6.48
CA ASN A 279 18.77 -1.04 -5.60
C ASN A 279 18.28 -0.83 -4.16
N ALA A 280 17.82 -1.91 -3.51
CA ALA A 280 17.29 -1.89 -2.14
C ALA A 280 18.31 -1.47 -1.07
N ASP A 281 19.61 -1.62 -1.31
CA ASP A 281 20.66 -1.19 -0.38
C ASP A 281 20.67 0.34 -0.14
N ALA A 282 20.10 1.11 -1.08
CA ALA A 282 19.95 2.56 -0.93
C ALA A 282 18.86 2.96 0.09
N CYS A 283 18.00 2.02 0.49
CA CYS A 283 16.84 2.27 1.35
C CYS A 283 17.15 2.13 2.86
N ASP A 284 18.33 2.55 3.29
CA ASP A 284 18.73 2.48 4.71
C ASP A 284 18.21 3.69 5.51
N THR A 285 16.88 3.78 5.66
CA THR A 285 16.22 4.85 6.42
C THR A 285 16.53 4.80 7.92
N PHE A 286 16.92 3.63 8.44
CA PHE A 286 17.17 3.46 9.88
C PHE A 286 18.50 4.06 10.34
N ASN A 287 19.46 4.22 9.44
CA ASN A 287 20.76 4.82 9.72
C ASN A 287 20.96 6.20 9.07
N ALA A 288 19.99 6.64 8.25
CA ALA A 288 20.04 7.95 7.61
C ALA A 288 19.64 9.10 8.56
N ASP A 289 20.13 10.30 8.29
CA ASP A 289 19.55 11.54 8.80
C ASP A 289 18.28 11.84 7.95
N LEU A 290 17.13 12.04 8.60
CA LEU A 290 15.84 12.25 7.96
C LEU A 290 15.44 13.73 7.90
#